data_92dbcd063e8774a430490a2ddfe32ed6
#
_entry.id   92dbcd063e8774a430490a2ddfe32ed6
#
_cell.length_a   1.000
_cell.length_b   1.000
_cell.length_c   1.000
_cell.angle_alpha   90.00
_cell.angle_beta   90.00
_cell.angle_gamma   90.00
#
_symmetry.space_group_name_H-M   'P 1'
#
loop_
_entity.id
_entity.type
_entity.pdbx_description
1 polymer ?
#
loop_
_entity_poly.entity_id
_entity_poly.type
_entity_poly.pdbx_seq_one_letter_code
_entity_poly.pdbx_strand_id
1 'polypeptide(L)'
;MSAGSVVNFASSPTPGTTMNALVKSLETFIFASRWIQAPLYLGLILAQVVYCWLFMVELSHLAQNALSTVKISETEIMLAVLGLIDVVMIANLLLMVIVGGYETFVSRLDLQDHPDQPEWLSHVNAGVLKIKLSTAIIGISSIHLLKTFINAENLSEHTIKWQVIIHVVFLISALAMAYVDKTMTQTLAMQHKKH
;
A
#
# COMPACT_ATOMS: atom_id res chain seq x y z
N MET A 1 42.82 -70.35 -14.02
CA MET A 1 43.24 -69.06 -14.63
C MET A 1 42.13 -68.65 -15.59
N SER A 2 41.28 -67.70 -15.21
CA SER A 2 40.38 -67.06 -16.16
C SER A 2 40.09 -65.69 -15.59
N ALA A 3 40.56 -64.63 -16.29
CA ALA A 3 40.40 -63.24 -15.93
C ALA A 3 38.98 -62.77 -16.33
N GLY A 4 38.21 -62.39 -15.33
CA GLY A 4 36.92 -61.75 -15.57
C GLY A 4 37.13 -60.26 -15.86
N SER A 5 36.81 -59.84 -17.07
CA SER A 5 36.78 -58.41 -17.47
C SER A 5 35.62 -57.68 -16.79
N VAL A 6 35.93 -56.75 -15.94
CA VAL A 6 34.96 -55.82 -15.36
C VAL A 6 34.59 -54.79 -16.43
N VAL A 7 33.40 -54.89 -17.00
CA VAL A 7 32.83 -53.89 -17.90
C VAL A 7 32.33 -52.73 -17.02
N ASN A 8 33.02 -51.61 -17.14
CA ASN A 8 32.66 -50.34 -16.47
C ASN A 8 31.47 -49.70 -17.20
N PHE A 9 30.25 -49.89 -16.67
CA PHE A 9 29.07 -49.16 -17.17
C PHE A 9 29.18 -47.70 -16.78
N ALA A 10 29.58 -46.87 -17.74
CA ALA A 10 29.46 -45.42 -17.61
C ALA A 10 27.97 -45.10 -17.39
N SER A 11 27.63 -44.63 -16.21
CA SER A 11 26.30 -44.13 -15.85
C SER A 11 25.98 -42.90 -16.69
N SER A 12 25.08 -43.07 -17.67
CA SER A 12 24.47 -41.95 -18.38
C SER A 12 23.74 -41.03 -17.38
N PRO A 13 23.89 -39.70 -17.48
CA PRO A 13 23.17 -38.78 -16.60
C PRO A 13 21.68 -38.93 -16.83
N THR A 14 20.95 -39.28 -15.77
CA THR A 14 19.50 -39.41 -15.77
C THR A 14 18.87 -38.05 -16.08
N PRO A 15 17.89 -37.93 -16.99
CA PRO A 15 17.26 -36.66 -17.42
C PRO A 15 16.54 -35.91 -16.32
N GLY A 16 16.37 -36.50 -15.14
CA GLY A 16 15.75 -35.83 -13.96
C GLY A 16 16.64 -34.80 -13.27
N THR A 17 17.97 -34.91 -13.41
CA THR A 17 18.91 -34.04 -12.66
C THR A 17 19.00 -32.62 -13.26
N THR A 18 18.92 -32.49 -14.57
CA THR A 18 18.94 -31.20 -15.29
C THR A 18 17.62 -30.44 -15.14
N MET A 19 16.48 -31.15 -15.13
CA MET A 19 15.16 -30.57 -14.94
C MET A 19 15.01 -30.01 -13.51
N ASN A 20 15.50 -30.70 -12.50
CA ASN A 20 15.54 -30.23 -11.12
C ASN A 20 16.47 -29.02 -10.91
N ALA A 21 17.59 -28.96 -11.64
CA ALA A 21 18.49 -27.80 -11.60
C ALA A 21 17.87 -26.56 -12.22
N LEU A 22 17.14 -26.69 -13.34
CA LEU A 22 16.42 -25.58 -13.98
C LEU A 22 15.26 -25.08 -13.11
N VAL A 23 14.48 -25.98 -12.52
CA VAL A 23 13.40 -25.62 -11.60
C VAL A 23 13.94 -24.88 -10.39
N LYS A 24 15.02 -25.35 -9.77
CA LYS A 24 15.66 -24.71 -8.63
C LYS A 24 16.26 -23.35 -8.99
N SER A 25 16.81 -23.21 -10.18
CA SER A 25 17.32 -21.92 -10.68
C SER A 25 16.17 -20.92 -10.93
N LEU A 26 15.05 -21.39 -11.49
CA LEU A 26 13.83 -20.58 -11.66
C LEU A 26 13.22 -20.15 -10.32
N GLU A 27 13.13 -21.05 -9.35
CA GLU A 27 12.68 -20.73 -8.00
C GLU A 27 13.56 -19.64 -7.37
N THR A 28 14.89 -19.80 -7.43
CA THR A 28 15.83 -18.81 -6.91
C THR A 28 15.67 -17.46 -7.61
N PHE A 29 15.48 -17.45 -8.92
CA PHE A 29 15.24 -16.23 -9.68
C PHE A 29 13.91 -15.55 -9.30
N ILE A 30 12.84 -16.32 -9.12
CA ILE A 30 11.54 -15.81 -8.66
C ILE A 30 11.67 -15.21 -7.25
N PHE A 31 12.37 -15.88 -6.34
CA PHE A 31 12.61 -15.34 -5.00
C PHE A 31 13.50 -14.08 -5.01
N ALA A 32 14.52 -14.05 -5.86
CA ALA A 32 15.38 -12.87 -6.02
C ALA A 32 14.63 -11.69 -6.64
N SER A 33 13.64 -11.93 -7.50
CA SER A 33 12.84 -10.85 -8.11
C SER A 33 12.08 -10.01 -7.07
N ARG A 34 11.78 -10.56 -5.89
CA ARG A 34 11.15 -9.83 -4.78
C ARG A 34 12.04 -8.67 -4.28
N TRP A 35 13.36 -8.84 -4.32
CA TRP A 35 14.32 -7.81 -3.92
C TRP A 35 14.36 -6.62 -4.87
N ILE A 36 13.89 -6.78 -6.11
CA ILE A 36 13.75 -5.68 -7.07
C ILE A 36 12.71 -4.64 -6.58
N GLN A 37 11.80 -5.04 -5.71
CA GLN A 37 10.82 -4.12 -5.12
C GLN A 37 11.41 -3.27 -3.97
N ALA A 38 12.46 -3.73 -3.31
CA ALA A 38 13.06 -3.01 -2.17
C ALA A 38 13.46 -1.55 -2.50
N PRO A 39 14.15 -1.23 -3.62
CA PRO A 39 14.46 0.15 -3.97
C PRO A 39 13.23 1.02 -4.26
N LEU A 40 12.09 0.44 -4.66
CA LEU A 40 10.84 1.17 -4.83
C LEU A 40 10.32 1.68 -3.48
N TYR A 41 10.35 0.83 -2.45
CA TYR A 41 9.96 1.24 -1.09
C TYR A 41 10.91 2.29 -0.53
N LEU A 42 12.22 2.21 -0.83
CA LEU A 42 13.17 3.26 -0.47
C LEU A 42 12.80 4.59 -1.13
N GLY A 43 12.42 4.58 -2.41
CA GLY A 43 11.90 5.75 -3.11
C GLY A 43 10.65 6.34 -2.45
N LEU A 44 9.73 5.48 -1.98
CA LEU A 44 8.54 5.92 -1.24
C LEU A 44 8.89 6.55 0.12
N ILE A 45 9.91 6.06 0.82
CA ILE A 45 10.43 6.67 2.06
C ILE A 45 10.95 8.08 1.78
N LEU A 46 11.68 8.27 0.69
CA LEU A 46 12.14 9.61 0.28
C LEU A 46 10.95 10.52 -0.04
N ALA A 47 9.92 10.02 -0.72
CA ALA A 47 8.69 10.76 -0.96
C ALA A 47 8.01 11.15 0.36
N GLN A 48 8.01 10.27 1.37
CA GLN A 48 7.49 10.56 2.71
C GLN A 48 8.20 11.76 3.36
N VAL A 49 9.52 11.85 3.23
CA VAL A 49 10.30 12.99 3.73
C VAL A 49 9.89 14.29 3.02
N VAL A 50 9.65 14.24 1.71
CA VAL A 50 9.16 15.40 0.94
C VAL A 50 7.78 15.84 1.42
N TYR A 51 6.86 14.91 1.70
CA TYR A 51 5.54 15.22 2.26
C TYR A 51 5.63 15.84 3.66
N CYS A 52 6.54 15.36 4.50
CA CYS A 52 6.79 15.95 5.81
C CYS A 52 7.31 17.40 5.69
N TRP A 53 8.22 17.65 4.75
CA TRP A 53 8.69 19.01 4.44
C TRP A 53 7.58 19.91 3.95
N LEU A 54 6.75 19.44 3.01
CA LEU A 54 5.60 20.17 2.48
C LEU A 54 4.62 20.55 3.58
N PHE A 55 4.33 19.64 4.51
CA PHE A 55 3.50 19.92 5.69
C PHE A 55 4.06 21.07 6.53
N MET A 56 5.37 21.08 6.80
CA MET A 56 6.01 22.14 7.59
C MET A 56 5.95 23.50 6.88
N VAL A 57 6.12 23.53 5.57
CA VAL A 57 6.01 24.74 4.75
C VAL A 57 4.57 25.27 4.82
N GLU A 58 3.56 24.44 4.59
CA GLU A 58 2.16 24.84 4.61
C GLU A 58 1.72 25.32 6.00
N LEU A 59 2.17 24.61 7.05
CA LEU A 59 1.93 25.03 8.43
C LEU A 59 2.56 26.39 8.74
N SER A 60 3.77 26.67 8.25
CA SER A 60 4.43 27.96 8.42
C SER A 60 3.67 29.10 7.73
N HIS A 61 3.14 28.86 6.54
CA HIS A 61 2.29 29.81 5.83
C HIS A 61 1.00 30.12 6.62
N LEU A 62 0.35 29.08 7.14
CA LEU A 62 -0.84 29.24 7.96
C LEU A 62 -0.54 30.07 9.22
N ALA A 63 0.56 29.78 9.92
CA ALA A 63 0.98 30.50 11.12
C ALA A 63 1.31 31.98 10.82
N GLN A 64 2.05 32.26 9.74
CA GLN A 64 2.36 33.64 9.32
C GLN A 64 1.10 34.42 8.96
N ASN A 65 0.18 33.79 8.23
CA ASN A 65 -1.08 34.39 7.88
C ASN A 65 -1.93 34.67 9.12
N ALA A 66 -2.01 33.76 10.08
CA ALA A 66 -2.79 33.96 11.32
C ALA A 66 -2.21 35.06 12.23
N LEU A 67 -0.89 35.26 12.19
CA LEU A 67 -0.21 36.34 12.98
C LEU A 67 -0.19 37.69 12.27
N SER A 68 -0.43 37.72 10.95
CA SER A 68 -0.50 38.97 10.20
C SER A 68 -1.79 39.72 10.54
N THR A 69 -1.70 41.07 10.67
CA THR A 69 -2.82 41.96 10.97
C THR A 69 -3.87 42.10 9.85
N VAL A 70 -3.68 41.35 8.76
CA VAL A 70 -4.62 41.28 7.63
C VAL A 70 -5.81 40.41 8.04
N LYS A 71 -7.03 40.93 7.83
CA LYS A 71 -8.25 40.17 8.07
C LYS A 71 -8.32 38.99 7.09
N ILE A 72 -7.89 37.81 7.55
CA ILE A 72 -8.05 36.58 6.81
C ILE A 72 -9.51 36.14 6.94
N SER A 73 -10.12 35.69 5.86
CA SER A 73 -11.47 35.13 5.91
C SER A 73 -11.45 33.77 6.62
N GLU A 74 -12.50 33.47 7.37
CA GLU A 74 -12.67 32.16 8.03
C GLU A 74 -12.58 31.02 7.02
N THR A 75 -13.08 31.22 5.81
CA THR A 75 -13.02 30.28 4.70
C THR A 75 -11.58 29.97 4.26
N GLU A 76 -10.70 30.98 4.20
CA GLU A 76 -9.29 30.78 3.83
C GLU A 76 -8.55 29.96 4.89
N ILE A 77 -8.78 30.22 6.17
CA ILE A 77 -8.21 29.43 7.26
C ILE A 77 -8.70 27.98 7.17
N MET A 78 -10.00 27.78 6.97
CA MET A 78 -10.59 26.46 6.85
C MET A 78 -10.02 25.67 5.66
N LEU A 79 -9.84 26.30 4.50
CA LEU A 79 -9.23 25.67 3.33
C LEU A 79 -7.75 25.32 3.56
N ALA A 80 -6.99 26.17 4.26
CA ALA A 80 -5.61 25.89 4.61
C ALA A 80 -5.49 24.71 5.59
N VAL A 81 -6.34 24.65 6.62
CA VAL A 81 -6.39 23.52 7.56
C VAL A 81 -6.77 22.23 6.85
N LEU A 82 -7.76 22.25 5.94
CA LEU A 82 -8.09 21.10 5.11
C LEU A 82 -6.94 20.70 4.18
N GLY A 83 -6.10 21.64 3.75
CA GLY A 83 -4.85 21.37 3.04
C GLY A 83 -3.87 20.56 3.87
N LEU A 84 -3.66 20.95 5.12
CA LEU A 84 -2.79 20.24 6.06
C LEU A 84 -3.30 18.83 6.35
N ILE A 85 -4.61 18.67 6.56
CA ILE A 85 -5.22 17.34 6.78
C ILE A 85 -5.01 16.44 5.56
N ASP A 86 -5.14 16.96 4.35
CA ASP A 86 -4.92 16.23 3.11
C ASP A 86 -3.49 15.69 3.01
N VAL A 87 -2.49 16.53 3.30
CA VAL A 87 -1.08 16.12 3.33
C VAL A 87 -0.85 14.98 4.34
N VAL A 88 -1.43 15.07 5.54
CA VAL A 88 -1.31 14.04 6.57
C VAL A 88 -1.98 12.74 6.13
N MET A 89 -3.14 12.80 5.48
CA MET A 89 -3.83 11.61 5.01
C MET A 89 -3.06 10.90 3.90
N ILE A 90 -2.46 11.65 2.96
CA ILE A 90 -1.60 11.08 1.92
C ILE A 90 -0.33 10.48 2.56
N ALA A 91 0.28 11.14 3.52
CA ALA A 91 1.44 10.64 4.26
C ALA A 91 1.12 9.32 4.99
N ASN A 92 -0.03 9.22 5.65
CA ASN A 92 -0.49 7.99 6.29
C ASN A 92 -0.76 6.85 5.29
N LEU A 93 -1.35 7.18 4.12
CA LEU A 93 -1.53 6.23 3.03
C LEU A 93 -0.17 5.68 2.56
N LEU A 94 0.79 6.59 2.34
CA LEU A 94 2.14 6.25 1.90
C LEU A 94 2.86 5.36 2.91
N LEU A 95 2.79 5.68 4.21
CA LEU A 95 3.34 4.84 5.29
C LEU A 95 2.73 3.44 5.27
N MET A 96 1.42 3.34 5.11
CA MET A 96 0.71 2.06 5.03
C MET A 96 1.15 1.22 3.84
N VAL A 97 1.39 1.85 2.67
CA VAL A 97 1.93 1.18 1.48
C VAL A 97 3.37 0.72 1.71
N ILE A 98 4.23 1.57 2.31
CA ILE A 98 5.63 1.23 2.59
C ILE A 98 5.70 0.03 3.52
N VAL A 99 5.14 0.14 4.71
CA VAL A 99 5.27 -0.89 5.75
C VAL A 99 4.50 -2.15 5.35
N GLY A 100 3.21 -2.02 5.02
CA GLY A 100 2.37 -3.16 4.71
C GLY A 100 2.74 -3.83 3.39
N GLY A 101 3.18 -3.07 2.40
CA GLY A 101 3.65 -3.61 1.11
C GLY A 101 4.98 -4.32 1.26
N TYR A 102 5.95 -3.73 1.97
CA TYR A 102 7.24 -4.37 2.23
C TYR A 102 7.06 -5.71 2.95
N GLU A 103 6.29 -5.73 4.04
CA GLU A 103 5.98 -6.94 4.82
C GLU A 103 5.30 -8.03 4.00
N THR A 104 4.36 -7.64 3.14
CA THR A 104 3.57 -8.60 2.34
C THR A 104 4.37 -9.16 1.16
N PHE A 105 5.17 -8.34 0.48
CA PHE A 105 5.74 -8.69 -0.81
C PHE A 105 7.25 -8.92 -0.80
N VAL A 106 8.01 -8.26 0.07
CA VAL A 106 9.48 -8.35 0.08
C VAL A 106 9.98 -9.32 1.15
N SER A 107 9.74 -9.02 2.42
CA SER A 107 10.20 -9.82 3.54
C SER A 107 9.35 -9.55 4.77
N ARG A 108 9.13 -10.57 5.59
CA ARG A 108 8.56 -10.36 6.93
C ARG A 108 9.55 -9.55 7.75
N LEU A 109 9.07 -8.44 8.29
CA LEU A 109 9.81 -7.68 9.29
C LEU A 109 9.72 -8.47 10.60
N ASP A 110 10.85 -8.86 11.16
CA ASP A 110 10.92 -9.57 12.44
C ASP A 110 10.75 -8.57 13.60
N LEU A 111 9.52 -8.04 13.70
CA LEU A 111 9.14 -7.01 14.65
C LEU A 111 8.34 -7.58 15.83
N GLN A 112 8.26 -8.91 15.97
CA GLN A 112 7.36 -9.57 16.93
C GLN A 112 7.62 -9.19 18.38
N ASP A 113 8.81 -8.66 18.72
CA ASP A 113 9.18 -8.23 20.07
C ASP A 113 9.52 -6.72 20.15
N HIS A 114 9.23 -5.92 19.13
CA HIS A 114 9.54 -4.50 19.16
C HIS A 114 8.42 -3.69 19.83
N PRO A 115 8.74 -2.85 20.87
CA PRO A 115 7.71 -2.11 21.62
C PRO A 115 6.90 -1.11 20.80
N ASP A 116 7.41 -0.68 19.65
CA ASP A 116 6.74 0.26 18.73
C ASP A 116 6.00 -0.43 17.59
N GLN A 117 5.77 -1.76 17.67
CA GLN A 117 5.02 -2.48 16.64
C GLN A 117 3.56 -2.01 16.63
N PRO A 118 3.07 -1.43 15.52
CA PRO A 118 1.65 -1.11 15.41
C PRO A 118 0.81 -2.39 15.46
N GLU A 119 -0.24 -2.42 16.28
CA GLU A 119 -1.12 -3.60 16.43
C GLU A 119 -1.69 -4.13 15.10
N TRP A 120 -1.90 -3.23 14.14
CA TRP A 120 -2.40 -3.60 12.82
C TRP A 120 -1.39 -4.38 11.96
N LEU A 121 -0.10 -4.32 12.29
CA LEU A 121 0.97 -4.97 11.51
C LEU A 121 1.03 -6.48 11.80
N SER A 122 0.68 -6.93 13.01
CA SER A 122 0.72 -8.35 13.39
C SER A 122 -0.21 -9.26 12.57
N HIS A 123 -1.21 -8.68 11.89
CA HIS A 123 -2.22 -9.40 11.11
C HIS A 123 -2.30 -8.94 9.65
N VAL A 124 -1.23 -8.31 9.11
CA VAL A 124 -1.24 -7.84 7.72
C VAL A 124 -1.18 -9.03 6.78
N ASN A 125 -2.29 -9.25 6.08
CA ASN A 125 -2.30 -10.00 4.85
C ASN A 125 -2.69 -9.06 3.69
N ALA A 126 -2.47 -9.48 2.45
CA ALA A 126 -2.76 -8.68 1.26
C ALA A 126 -4.23 -8.21 1.18
N GLY A 127 -5.18 -8.96 1.73
CA GLY A 127 -6.61 -8.60 1.77
C GLY A 127 -6.86 -7.41 2.68
N VAL A 128 -6.37 -7.47 3.92
CA VAL A 128 -6.50 -6.39 4.91
C VAL A 128 -5.86 -5.10 4.41
N LEU A 129 -4.68 -5.19 3.77
CA LEU A 129 -4.00 -4.03 3.20
C LEU A 129 -4.86 -3.36 2.11
N LYS A 130 -5.46 -4.12 1.20
CA LYS A 130 -6.33 -3.60 0.14
C LYS A 130 -7.53 -2.83 0.70
N ILE A 131 -8.18 -3.34 1.74
CA ILE A 131 -9.32 -2.69 2.37
C ILE A 131 -8.89 -1.38 3.06
N LYS A 132 -7.78 -1.38 3.80
CA LYS A 132 -7.26 -0.18 4.46
C LYS A 132 -6.87 0.89 3.45
N LEU A 133 -6.22 0.52 2.33
CA LEU A 133 -5.88 1.44 1.24
C LEU A 133 -7.13 2.05 0.61
N SER A 134 -8.15 1.23 0.35
CA SER A 134 -9.42 1.72 -0.22
C SER A 134 -10.12 2.70 0.71
N THR A 135 -10.14 2.43 2.02
CA THR A 135 -10.70 3.34 3.03
C THR A 135 -9.94 4.66 3.09
N ALA A 136 -8.60 4.63 3.00
CA ALA A 136 -7.79 5.84 2.95
C ALA A 136 -8.08 6.69 1.70
N ILE A 137 -8.23 6.06 0.53
CA ILE A 137 -8.58 6.75 -0.73
C ILE A 137 -9.96 7.41 -0.63
N ILE A 138 -10.94 6.74 -0.02
CA ILE A 138 -12.26 7.33 0.25
C ILE A 138 -12.12 8.56 1.15
N GLY A 139 -11.34 8.48 2.23
CA GLY A 139 -11.09 9.59 3.14
C GLY A 139 -10.49 10.81 2.42
N ILE A 140 -9.45 10.60 1.61
CA ILE A 140 -8.83 11.65 0.79
C ILE A 140 -9.86 12.26 -0.17
N SER A 141 -10.61 11.41 -0.89
CA SER A 141 -11.65 11.88 -1.82
C SER A 141 -12.76 12.66 -1.12
N SER A 142 -13.13 12.30 0.11
CA SER A 142 -14.11 13.02 0.93
C SER A 142 -13.61 14.43 1.29
N ILE A 143 -12.34 14.58 1.66
CA ILE A 143 -11.74 15.88 1.98
C ILE A 143 -11.67 16.76 0.73
N HIS A 144 -11.29 16.21 -0.43
CA HIS A 144 -11.32 16.93 -1.69
C HIS A 144 -12.73 17.39 -2.05
N LEU A 145 -13.74 16.56 -1.83
CA LEU A 145 -15.14 16.91 -2.07
C LEU A 145 -15.61 18.01 -1.10
N LEU A 146 -15.18 17.97 0.15
CA LEU A 146 -15.45 19.03 1.13
C LEU A 146 -14.82 20.37 0.72
N LYS A 147 -13.55 20.37 0.27
CA LYS A 147 -12.89 21.57 -0.28
C LYS A 147 -13.68 22.14 -1.47
N THR A 148 -14.15 21.27 -2.35
CA THR A 148 -14.98 21.65 -3.50
C THR A 148 -16.30 22.27 -3.06
N PHE A 149 -16.94 21.71 -2.04
CA PHE A 149 -18.19 22.26 -1.49
C PHE A 149 -18.00 23.67 -0.91
N ILE A 150 -16.93 23.87 -0.14
CA ILE A 150 -16.61 25.18 0.45
C ILE A 150 -16.32 26.23 -0.62
N ASN A 151 -15.69 25.84 -1.73
CA ASN A 151 -15.32 26.72 -2.83
C ASN A 151 -16.25 26.61 -4.05
N ALA A 152 -17.47 26.10 -3.87
CA ALA A 152 -18.39 25.77 -4.96
C ALA A 152 -18.75 26.97 -5.85
N GLU A 153 -18.82 28.18 -5.29
CA GLU A 153 -19.13 29.40 -6.03
C GLU A 153 -18.08 29.74 -7.11
N ASN A 154 -16.82 29.30 -6.91
CA ASN A 154 -15.71 29.56 -7.83
C ASN A 154 -15.45 28.41 -8.81
N LEU A 155 -16.21 27.33 -8.73
CA LEU A 155 -16.01 26.11 -9.52
C LEU A 155 -17.13 25.92 -10.54
N SER A 156 -16.80 25.30 -11.67
CA SER A 156 -17.79 24.94 -12.66
C SER A 156 -18.64 23.75 -12.20
N GLU A 157 -19.93 23.77 -12.54
CA GLU A 157 -20.84 22.62 -12.29
C GLU A 157 -20.29 21.31 -12.83
N HIS A 158 -19.62 21.35 -13.95
CA HIS A 158 -18.98 20.20 -14.56
C HIS A 158 -17.91 19.58 -13.64
N THR A 159 -17.07 20.39 -13.04
CA THR A 159 -16.01 19.96 -12.08
C THR A 159 -16.64 19.30 -10.86
N ILE A 160 -17.62 19.95 -10.25
CA ILE A 160 -18.32 19.45 -9.06
C ILE A 160 -18.99 18.10 -9.36
N LYS A 161 -19.71 18.01 -10.49
CA LYS A 161 -20.39 16.78 -10.92
C LYS A 161 -19.41 15.61 -11.05
N TRP A 162 -18.29 15.81 -11.71
CA TRP A 162 -17.30 14.73 -11.91
C TRP A 162 -16.62 14.32 -10.61
N GLN A 163 -16.35 15.25 -9.70
CA GLN A 163 -15.78 14.91 -8.40
C GLN A 163 -16.74 14.06 -7.57
N VAL A 164 -18.04 14.38 -7.56
CA VAL A 164 -19.06 13.58 -6.89
C VAL A 164 -19.14 12.17 -7.52
N ILE A 165 -19.14 12.07 -8.85
CA ILE A 165 -19.18 10.78 -9.55
C ILE A 165 -17.97 9.93 -9.18
N ILE A 166 -16.75 10.50 -9.20
CA ILE A 166 -15.52 9.79 -8.84
C ILE A 166 -15.60 9.29 -7.40
N HIS A 167 -16.05 10.13 -6.46
CA HIS A 167 -16.20 9.75 -5.06
C HIS A 167 -17.19 8.58 -4.89
N VAL A 168 -18.33 8.62 -5.56
CA VAL A 168 -19.32 7.53 -5.53
C VAL A 168 -18.73 6.23 -6.11
N VAL A 169 -17.95 6.31 -7.19
CA VAL A 169 -17.27 5.15 -7.77
C VAL A 169 -16.27 4.55 -6.77
N PHE A 170 -15.52 5.38 -6.02
CA PHE A 170 -14.62 4.88 -4.97
C PHE A 170 -15.39 4.19 -3.84
N LEU A 171 -16.51 4.76 -3.39
CA LEU A 171 -17.38 4.13 -2.38
C LEU A 171 -17.88 2.76 -2.84
N ILE A 172 -18.40 2.65 -4.05
CA ILE A 172 -18.89 1.40 -4.61
C ILE A 172 -17.75 0.38 -4.74
N SER A 173 -16.59 0.80 -5.22
CA SER A 173 -15.41 -0.07 -5.36
C SER A 173 -14.94 -0.62 -4.01
N ALA A 174 -14.92 0.21 -2.97
CA ALA A 174 -14.53 -0.22 -1.63
C ALA A 174 -15.54 -1.18 -1.00
N LEU A 175 -16.84 -0.93 -1.18
CA LEU A 175 -17.91 -1.85 -0.74
C LEU A 175 -17.80 -3.21 -1.45
N ALA A 176 -17.54 -3.20 -2.76
CA ALA A 176 -17.34 -4.41 -3.53
C ALA A 176 -16.13 -5.20 -3.03
N MET A 177 -14.98 -4.53 -2.77
CA MET A 177 -13.79 -5.18 -2.21
C MET A 177 -14.04 -5.76 -0.82
N ALA A 178 -14.71 -5.03 0.07
CA ALA A 178 -15.06 -5.50 1.41
C ALA A 178 -16.00 -6.71 1.35
N TYR A 179 -16.94 -6.72 0.42
CA TYR A 179 -17.85 -7.85 0.21
C TYR A 179 -17.10 -9.10 -0.28
N VAL A 180 -16.20 -8.95 -1.25
CA VAL A 180 -15.36 -10.05 -1.77
C VAL A 180 -14.48 -10.61 -0.66
N ASP A 181 -13.83 -9.77 0.14
CA ASP A 181 -12.98 -10.19 1.25
C ASP A 181 -13.77 -10.98 2.31
N LYS A 182 -14.94 -10.47 2.69
CA LYS A 182 -15.85 -11.16 3.62
C LYS A 182 -16.24 -12.55 3.10
N THR A 183 -16.58 -12.65 1.82
CA THR A 183 -17.00 -13.93 1.20
C THR A 183 -15.83 -14.91 1.15
N MET A 184 -14.64 -14.46 0.80
CA MET A 184 -13.42 -15.29 0.81
C MET A 184 -13.12 -15.82 2.23
N THR A 185 -13.15 -14.97 3.23
CA THR A 185 -12.90 -15.35 4.63
C THR A 185 -13.90 -16.36 5.13
N GLN A 186 -15.19 -16.18 4.81
CA GLN A 186 -16.23 -17.15 5.16
C GLN A 186 -16.04 -18.51 4.49
N THR A 187 -15.64 -18.53 3.22
CA THR A 187 -15.38 -19.76 2.48
C THR A 187 -14.21 -20.54 3.07
N LEU A 188 -13.12 -19.86 3.44
CA LEU A 188 -11.97 -20.46 4.09
C LEU A 188 -12.34 -21.02 5.49
N ALA A 189 -13.12 -20.30 6.27
CA ALA A 189 -13.59 -20.75 7.60
C ALA A 189 -14.47 -22.00 7.50
N MET A 190 -15.29 -22.12 6.45
CA MET A 190 -16.11 -23.31 6.20
C MET A 190 -15.28 -24.52 5.77
N GLN A 191 -14.20 -24.32 5.04
CA GLN A 191 -13.28 -25.39 4.63
C GLN A 191 -12.51 -25.95 5.83
N HIS A 192 -12.02 -25.10 6.73
CA HIS A 192 -11.36 -25.51 7.98
C HIS A 192 -12.27 -26.31 8.95
N LYS A 193 -13.58 -26.13 8.87
CA LYS A 193 -14.54 -26.84 9.72
C LYS A 193 -14.90 -28.24 9.19
N LYS A 194 -14.50 -28.56 7.95
CA LYS A 194 -14.77 -29.85 7.29
C LYS A 194 -13.62 -30.87 7.41
N HIS A 195 -12.48 -30.45 7.95
CA HIS A 195 -11.34 -31.29 8.29
C HIS A 195 -11.17 -31.36 9.81
#